data_f218ecd35ae04a758ce30ee99e772e4d
#
_entry.id   f218ecd35ae04a758ce30ee99e772e4d
#
_cell.length_a   1.000
_cell.length_b   1.000
_cell.length_c   1.000
_cell.angle_alpha   90.00
_cell.angle_beta   90.00
_cell.angle_gamma   90.00
#
_symmetry.space_group_name_H-M   'P 1'
#
loop_
_entity.id
_entity.type
_entity.pdbx_description
1 polymer ?
#
loop_
_entity_poly.entity_id
_entity_poly.type
_entity_poly.pdbx_seq_one_letter_code
_entity_poly.pdbx_strand_id
1 'polypeptide(L)'
;MKGCHENRPEVSVVIPVYNAEKYLRQTMNYLLYQTLEEIEFIFVDDGSSDRSVTIIQEYMEQYKDKIYLYHTDHTGPGGARNKGIEHARADYIGFADADDYMEYDMYEKMLYVAKKENHDLVYTPYYLVRDDKKRIHGRLNQPIEKNQLIFHGEVAFWSKLIHKDLLHQTGKIPQIWFEDTAYMLPLFSYAQNPVYLDEPLYFYIKREGSITNSMDDKKTLDTIIAEDYAIKHCKEEYKEAVAARVADRILFNMKTRWIYFDRFVQHLKKYRDILEDDQVLKMYPVRYQKVMNYLEFPEERIPENLFVTDFGHHKEGFDEYKEKAFDDGCKLIILNEENCDISESEQVKQAYKEGNFEYVAHYFVVKNLWLYGGIYLGDGIKIQKPLEFQRCFSSFFGFLDKETFTDRVMGCVKNDPTMKQLWNTYEYPQFYEDTYLPLKERLKNILIAYAGVVMDDQTHLYEYPCAVFQSSVFVAGGRDPMHVCSHDFTKNYKEDGYTVLPDATVESFVDTKTEVPDGVRQELERVTLLKNKLLNQRKELRKEKKKLLKENKRLEEKIGEYENSTSWRVTAIFRNIRLF
;
A
#
# COMPACT_ATOMS: atom_id res chain seq x y z
N MET A 1 64.12 15.43 2.69
CA MET A 1 63.05 15.10 1.78
C MET A 1 61.83 14.71 2.59
N LYS A 2 60.90 15.63 2.79
CA LYS A 2 59.59 15.29 3.38
C LYS A 2 58.80 14.62 2.25
N GLY A 3 58.51 13.32 2.39
CA GLY A 3 57.70 12.62 1.43
C GLY A 3 56.34 13.30 1.35
N CYS A 4 55.87 13.63 0.15
CA CYS A 4 54.48 13.90 -0.11
C CYS A 4 53.68 12.65 0.24
N HIS A 5 53.17 12.57 1.46
CA HIS A 5 51.98 11.75 1.71
C HIS A 5 50.88 12.44 0.92
N GLU A 6 50.52 11.94 -0.25
CA GLU A 6 49.22 12.24 -0.83
C GLU A 6 48.22 11.94 0.27
N ASN A 7 47.53 12.99 0.77
CA ASN A 7 46.49 12.83 1.78
C ASN A 7 45.36 12.02 1.17
N ARG A 8 45.43 10.68 1.34
CA ARG A 8 44.36 9.78 0.90
C ARG A 8 43.12 10.10 1.74
N PRO A 9 41.97 10.38 1.12
CA PRO A 9 40.76 10.63 1.89
C PRO A 9 40.37 9.39 2.69
N GLU A 10 39.76 9.62 3.85
CA GLU A 10 39.23 8.56 4.70
C GLU A 10 37.79 8.19 4.32
N VAL A 11 37.05 9.15 3.76
CA VAL A 11 35.70 8.96 3.23
C VAL A 11 35.60 9.54 1.82
N SER A 12 35.05 8.78 0.88
CA SER A 12 34.61 9.27 -0.43
C SER A 12 33.09 9.33 -0.45
N VAL A 13 32.51 10.49 -0.70
CA VAL A 13 31.06 10.65 -0.81
C VAL A 13 30.69 10.72 -2.28
N VAL A 14 29.81 9.83 -2.74
CA VAL A 14 29.33 9.77 -4.12
C VAL A 14 27.98 10.45 -4.23
N ILE A 15 27.85 11.42 -5.13
CA ILE A 15 26.66 12.24 -5.33
C ILE A 15 26.21 12.13 -6.81
N PRO A 16 25.18 11.32 -7.12
CA PRO A 16 24.57 11.33 -8.45
C PRO A 16 23.83 12.65 -8.67
N VAL A 17 23.98 13.22 -9.86
CA VAL A 17 23.39 14.51 -10.23
C VAL A 17 22.66 14.38 -11.57
N TYR A 18 21.39 14.80 -11.57
CA TYR A 18 20.61 14.96 -12.78
C TYR A 18 19.59 16.09 -12.63
N ASN A 19 19.77 17.20 -13.36
CA ASN A 19 18.90 18.38 -13.35
C ASN A 19 18.59 18.89 -11.92
N ALA A 20 19.63 19.13 -11.12
CA ALA A 20 19.54 19.48 -9.70
C ALA A 20 19.86 20.97 -9.42
N GLU A 21 19.96 21.85 -10.42
CA GLU A 21 20.43 23.24 -10.27
C GLU A 21 19.72 24.00 -9.14
N LYS A 22 18.44 23.71 -8.92
CA LYS A 22 17.61 24.39 -7.94
C LYS A 22 18.04 24.14 -6.49
N TYR A 23 18.63 22.99 -6.20
CA TYR A 23 18.93 22.53 -4.84
C TYR A 23 20.43 22.38 -4.59
N LEU A 24 21.18 22.13 -5.63
CA LEU A 24 22.57 21.71 -5.59
C LEU A 24 23.49 22.63 -4.77
N ARG A 25 23.32 23.96 -4.87
CA ARG A 25 24.13 24.91 -4.08
C ARG A 25 23.96 24.70 -2.57
N GLN A 26 22.74 24.43 -2.14
CA GLN A 26 22.48 24.18 -0.73
C GLN A 26 23.12 22.85 -0.29
N THR A 27 22.93 21.80 -1.05
CA THR A 27 23.54 20.48 -0.77
C THR A 27 25.07 20.57 -0.72
N MET A 28 25.70 21.27 -1.68
CA MET A 28 27.14 21.46 -1.69
C MET A 28 27.66 22.19 -0.44
N ASN A 29 26.92 23.18 0.07
CA ASN A 29 27.31 23.85 1.31
C ASN A 29 27.35 22.89 2.50
N TYR A 30 26.33 22.02 2.67
CA TYR A 30 26.32 21.00 3.75
C TYR A 30 27.44 19.96 3.60
N LEU A 31 27.78 19.59 2.37
CA LEU A 31 28.90 18.68 2.09
C LEU A 31 30.25 19.32 2.41
N LEU A 32 30.46 20.56 2.02
CA LEU A 32 31.73 21.27 2.18
C LEU A 32 32.00 21.72 3.63
N TYR A 33 30.95 21.86 4.43
CA TYR A 33 31.06 22.20 5.86
C TYR A 33 31.17 20.96 6.76
N GLN A 34 31.35 19.74 6.19
CA GLN A 34 31.61 18.55 7.01
C GLN A 34 32.86 18.76 7.87
N THR A 35 32.78 18.33 9.14
CA THR A 35 33.87 18.46 10.12
C THR A 35 35.05 17.53 9.84
N LEU A 36 34.82 16.43 9.09
CA LEU A 36 35.88 15.53 8.64
C LEU A 36 36.74 16.21 7.56
N GLU A 37 38.03 16.38 7.84
CA GLU A 37 38.97 17.05 6.92
C GLU A 37 39.38 16.15 5.75
N GLU A 38 39.64 14.88 5.99
CA GLU A 38 40.07 13.87 5.01
C GLU A 38 38.89 13.27 4.27
N ILE A 39 38.09 14.11 3.59
CA ILE A 39 36.91 13.74 2.83
C ILE A 39 36.97 14.27 1.39
N GLU A 40 36.53 13.45 0.44
CA GLU A 40 36.33 13.87 -0.95
C GLU A 40 34.88 13.72 -1.39
N PHE A 41 34.43 14.56 -2.31
CA PHE A 41 33.09 14.57 -2.88
C PHE A 41 33.16 14.28 -4.39
N ILE A 42 32.53 13.21 -4.81
CA ILE A 42 32.54 12.71 -6.19
C ILE A 42 31.15 12.94 -6.77
N PHE A 43 31.00 14.04 -7.50
CA PHE A 43 29.79 14.33 -8.24
C PHE A 43 29.80 13.58 -9.57
N VAL A 44 28.71 12.91 -9.89
CA VAL A 44 28.55 12.20 -11.17
C VAL A 44 27.31 12.73 -11.86
N ASP A 45 27.54 13.54 -12.88
CA ASP A 45 26.48 14.12 -13.72
C ASP A 45 26.00 13.06 -14.72
N ASP A 46 24.72 12.73 -14.66
CA ASP A 46 24.08 11.75 -15.55
C ASP A 46 23.35 12.41 -16.73
N GLY A 47 24.03 13.37 -17.39
CA GLY A 47 23.53 14.06 -18.56
C GLY A 47 22.56 15.19 -18.25
N SER A 48 22.84 16.03 -17.26
CA SER A 48 22.02 17.20 -16.95
C SER A 48 21.96 18.21 -18.10
N SER A 49 20.78 18.76 -18.33
CA SER A 49 20.53 19.82 -19.31
C SER A 49 20.39 21.21 -18.71
N ASP A 50 20.40 21.30 -17.38
CA ASP A 50 20.32 22.55 -16.62
C ASP A 50 21.72 23.06 -16.20
N ARG A 51 21.80 23.99 -15.25
CA ARG A 51 23.07 24.55 -14.78
C ARG A 51 23.81 23.70 -13.75
N SER A 52 23.41 22.47 -13.49
CA SER A 52 24.02 21.60 -12.47
C SER A 52 25.52 21.48 -12.64
N VAL A 53 25.99 21.14 -13.85
CA VAL A 53 27.42 21.03 -14.16
C VAL A 53 28.18 22.34 -13.91
N THR A 54 27.62 23.47 -14.36
CA THR A 54 28.22 24.78 -14.16
C THR A 54 28.39 25.11 -12.67
N ILE A 55 27.34 24.80 -11.86
CA ILE A 55 27.39 25.01 -10.41
C ILE A 55 28.52 24.19 -9.78
N ILE A 56 28.64 22.91 -10.11
CA ILE A 56 29.71 22.05 -9.57
C ILE A 56 31.08 22.62 -9.94
N GLN A 57 31.28 23.04 -11.20
CA GLN A 57 32.54 23.62 -11.66
C GLN A 57 32.93 24.90 -10.93
N GLU A 58 31.97 25.78 -10.61
CA GLU A 58 32.20 26.98 -9.80
C GLU A 58 32.78 26.62 -8.41
N TYR A 59 32.30 25.56 -7.76
CA TYR A 59 32.83 25.12 -6.47
C TYR A 59 34.16 24.35 -6.62
N MET A 60 34.39 23.60 -7.69
CA MET A 60 35.67 22.94 -7.96
C MET A 60 36.82 23.92 -8.05
N GLU A 61 36.62 25.16 -8.56
CA GLU A 61 37.64 26.21 -8.59
C GLU A 61 38.11 26.58 -7.20
N GLN A 62 37.24 26.56 -6.20
CA GLN A 62 37.52 26.91 -4.81
C GLN A 62 38.05 25.73 -3.97
N TYR A 63 37.61 24.52 -4.29
CA TYR A 63 37.86 23.30 -3.50
C TYR A 63 38.49 22.20 -4.36
N LYS A 64 39.57 22.51 -5.09
CA LYS A 64 40.21 21.68 -6.12
C LYS A 64 40.60 20.27 -5.66
N ASP A 65 40.99 20.12 -4.39
CA ASP A 65 41.48 18.85 -3.86
C ASP A 65 40.37 18.03 -3.17
N LYS A 66 39.14 18.57 -3.10
CA LYS A 66 38.02 17.91 -2.41
C LYS A 66 36.86 17.53 -3.35
N ILE A 67 36.72 18.20 -4.49
CA ILE A 67 35.57 18.00 -5.40
C ILE A 67 36.06 17.43 -6.73
N TYR A 68 35.42 16.34 -7.13
CA TYR A 68 35.66 15.68 -8.40
C TYR A 68 34.34 15.57 -9.18
N LEU A 69 34.38 15.79 -10.49
CA LEU A 69 33.22 15.71 -11.38
C LEU A 69 33.48 14.69 -12.47
N TYR A 70 32.57 13.75 -12.60
CA TYR A 70 32.53 12.74 -13.66
C TYR A 70 31.19 12.80 -14.39
N HIS A 71 31.12 12.19 -15.57
CA HIS A 71 29.93 12.18 -16.41
C HIS A 71 29.54 10.77 -16.80
N THR A 72 28.22 10.55 -16.93
CA THR A 72 27.61 9.36 -17.52
C THR A 72 26.51 9.78 -18.50
N ASP A 73 26.11 8.89 -19.40
CA ASP A 73 25.13 9.19 -20.46
C ASP A 73 23.78 8.54 -20.09
N HIS A 74 23.01 9.16 -19.20
CA HIS A 74 21.67 8.70 -18.78
C HIS A 74 21.62 7.24 -18.32
N THR A 75 22.57 6.85 -17.50
CA THR A 75 22.67 5.48 -16.95
C THR A 75 21.80 5.29 -15.70
N GLY A 76 21.10 6.34 -15.29
CA GLY A 76 20.31 6.39 -14.07
C GLY A 76 21.16 6.49 -12.79
N PRO A 77 20.50 6.66 -11.62
CA PRO A 77 21.22 6.86 -10.37
C PRO A 77 22.13 5.68 -9.99
N GLY A 78 21.77 4.45 -10.35
CA GLY A 78 22.62 3.26 -10.14
C GLY A 78 23.91 3.31 -10.94
N GLY A 79 23.84 3.70 -12.22
CA GLY A 79 25.00 3.86 -13.09
C GLY A 79 25.91 4.99 -12.63
N ALA A 80 25.34 6.12 -12.26
CA ALA A 80 26.09 7.25 -11.70
C ALA A 80 26.80 6.86 -10.39
N ARG A 81 26.13 6.14 -9.46
CA ARG A 81 26.79 5.65 -8.24
C ARG A 81 27.91 4.67 -8.53
N ASN A 82 27.75 3.74 -9.47
CA ASN A 82 28.84 2.84 -9.89
C ASN A 82 30.05 3.62 -10.39
N LYS A 83 29.84 4.63 -11.23
CA LYS A 83 30.91 5.49 -11.72
C LYS A 83 31.63 6.22 -10.59
N GLY A 84 30.89 6.71 -9.61
CA GLY A 84 31.48 7.35 -8.42
C GLY A 84 32.28 6.36 -7.58
N ILE A 85 31.79 5.15 -7.33
CA ILE A 85 32.50 4.09 -6.60
C ILE A 85 33.82 3.71 -7.31
N GLU A 86 33.83 3.61 -8.64
CA GLU A 86 35.03 3.32 -9.44
C GLU A 86 36.14 4.37 -9.24
N HIS A 87 35.78 5.61 -8.94
CA HIS A 87 36.74 6.72 -8.76
C HIS A 87 37.01 7.05 -7.28
N ALA A 88 36.31 6.40 -6.35
CA ALA A 88 36.49 6.63 -4.92
C ALA A 88 37.86 6.12 -4.43
N ARG A 89 38.62 6.99 -3.76
CA ARG A 89 39.96 6.69 -3.25
C ARG A 89 39.96 6.22 -1.81
N ALA A 90 38.92 6.52 -1.04
CA ALA A 90 38.81 6.12 0.36
C ALA A 90 38.44 4.63 0.50
N ASP A 91 38.63 4.11 1.71
CA ASP A 91 38.18 2.77 2.08
C ASP A 91 36.70 2.76 2.50
N TYR A 92 36.18 3.88 2.96
CA TYR A 92 34.77 4.04 3.31
C TYR A 92 34.05 4.96 2.31
N ILE A 93 32.92 4.49 1.84
CA ILE A 93 32.10 5.17 0.83
C ILE A 93 30.80 5.61 1.46
N GLY A 94 30.52 6.90 1.42
CA GLY A 94 29.22 7.51 1.72
C GLY A 94 28.47 7.87 0.45
N PHE A 95 27.19 8.13 0.58
CA PHE A 95 26.33 8.59 -0.53
C PHE A 95 25.48 9.77 -0.06
N ALA A 96 25.17 10.67 -0.98
CA ALA A 96 24.23 11.75 -0.75
C ALA A 96 23.45 12.04 -2.05
N ASP A 97 22.18 12.41 -1.94
CA ASP A 97 21.40 12.88 -3.08
C ASP A 97 21.60 14.39 -3.27
N ALA A 98 21.60 14.86 -4.51
CA ALA A 98 21.95 16.24 -4.89
C ALA A 98 20.92 17.29 -4.44
N ASP A 99 19.86 16.88 -3.83
CA ASP A 99 18.75 17.71 -3.39
C ASP A 99 18.42 17.58 -1.89
N ASP A 100 19.23 16.84 -1.13
CA ASP A 100 19.11 16.63 0.31
C ASP A 100 20.23 17.35 1.09
N TYR A 101 20.21 17.24 2.42
CA TYR A 101 21.27 17.73 3.30
C TYR A 101 21.49 16.84 4.52
N MET A 102 22.57 17.10 5.26
CA MET A 102 23.02 16.28 6.37
C MET A 102 23.58 17.15 7.50
N GLU A 103 23.71 16.55 8.70
CA GLU A 103 24.44 17.20 9.81
C GLU A 103 25.91 17.39 9.45
N TYR A 104 26.53 18.46 9.95
CA TYR A 104 27.92 18.81 9.61
C TYR A 104 28.96 17.81 10.12
N ASP A 105 28.63 17.02 11.11
CA ASP A 105 29.50 16.01 11.74
C ASP A 105 29.13 14.56 11.36
N MET A 106 28.26 14.40 10.35
CA MET A 106 27.74 13.09 9.96
C MET A 106 28.85 12.10 9.62
N TYR A 107 29.73 12.46 8.69
CA TYR A 107 30.76 11.53 8.22
C TYR A 107 31.87 11.31 9.25
N GLU A 108 32.20 12.30 10.08
CA GLU A 108 33.13 12.17 11.19
C GLU A 108 32.63 11.15 12.22
N LYS A 109 31.37 11.28 12.67
CA LYS A 109 30.73 10.37 13.61
C LYS A 109 30.64 8.95 13.05
N MET A 110 30.19 8.80 11.81
CA MET A 110 30.05 7.49 11.18
C MET A 110 31.41 6.81 11.00
N LEU A 111 32.44 7.56 10.58
CA LEU A 111 33.80 7.04 10.42
C LEU A 111 34.41 6.64 11.76
N TYR A 112 34.22 7.43 12.81
CA TYR A 112 34.67 7.10 14.16
C TYR A 112 34.10 5.75 14.61
N VAL A 113 32.77 5.55 14.43
CA VAL A 113 32.12 4.27 14.76
C VAL A 113 32.65 3.15 13.87
N ALA A 114 32.79 3.38 12.57
CA ALA A 114 33.28 2.37 11.63
C ALA A 114 34.68 1.85 12.00
N LYS A 115 35.58 2.75 12.34
CA LYS A 115 36.99 2.40 12.68
C LYS A 115 37.16 1.75 14.03
N LYS A 116 36.29 2.03 15.00
CA LYS A 116 36.42 1.54 16.38
C LYS A 116 36.52 0.01 16.48
N GLU A 117 35.72 -0.69 15.70
CA GLU A 117 35.61 -2.16 15.69
C GLU A 117 35.64 -2.76 14.27
N ASN A 118 36.21 -2.02 13.30
CA ASN A 118 36.31 -2.41 11.89
C ASN A 118 34.94 -2.79 11.29
N HIS A 119 33.95 -1.95 11.51
CA HIS A 119 32.62 -2.16 10.95
C HIS A 119 32.63 -1.96 9.42
N ASP A 120 32.02 -2.90 8.69
CA ASP A 120 31.90 -2.86 7.24
C ASP A 120 30.68 -2.06 6.74
N LEU A 121 29.72 -1.80 7.65
CA LEU A 121 28.51 -1.02 7.40
C LEU A 121 28.12 -0.25 8.67
N VAL A 122 28.12 1.07 8.60
CA VAL A 122 27.47 1.94 9.59
C VAL A 122 26.15 2.42 9.02
N TYR A 123 25.11 2.33 9.81
CA TYR A 123 23.76 2.70 9.44
C TYR A 123 23.15 3.64 10.48
N THR A 124 22.46 4.72 10.04
CA THR A 124 21.81 5.70 10.92
C THR A 124 20.33 5.89 10.56
N PRO A 125 19.48 6.28 11.52
CA PRO A 125 18.16 6.82 11.19
C PRO A 125 18.30 8.19 10.50
N TYR A 126 17.19 8.73 10.02
CA TYR A 126 17.18 9.98 9.30
C TYR A 126 15.95 10.83 9.64
N TYR A 127 16.02 12.11 9.30
CA TYR A 127 14.88 13.01 9.35
C TYR A 127 14.15 13.01 8.00
N LEU A 128 12.88 12.61 7.99
CA LEU A 128 11.97 12.91 6.88
C LEU A 128 11.44 14.33 7.08
N VAL A 129 11.74 15.21 6.13
CA VAL A 129 11.29 16.61 6.14
C VAL A 129 10.19 16.81 5.11
N ARG A 130 9.04 17.28 5.57
CA ARG A 130 7.90 17.63 4.74
C ARG A 130 7.19 18.85 5.32
N ASP A 131 6.96 19.88 4.51
CA ASP A 131 6.27 21.12 4.93
C ASP A 131 6.85 21.69 6.24
N ASP A 132 8.19 21.82 6.31
CA ASP A 132 8.98 22.27 7.48
C ASP A 132 8.84 21.41 8.75
N LYS A 133 8.16 20.27 8.66
CA LYS A 133 8.05 19.32 9.76
C LYS A 133 9.08 18.21 9.62
N LYS A 134 9.81 17.95 10.71
CA LYS A 134 10.80 16.87 10.79
C LYS A 134 10.22 15.69 11.57
N ARG A 135 10.38 14.47 11.03
CA ARG A 135 10.08 13.22 11.74
C ARG A 135 11.26 12.27 11.59
N ILE A 136 11.60 11.57 12.66
CA ILE A 136 12.67 10.57 12.62
C ILE A 136 12.10 9.28 12.03
N HIS A 137 12.81 8.73 11.06
CA HIS A 137 12.52 7.46 10.39
C HIS A 137 13.74 6.53 10.44
N GLY A 138 13.54 5.25 10.19
CA GLY A 138 14.61 4.26 10.11
C GLY A 138 15.23 3.86 11.46
N ARG A 139 14.56 4.13 12.59
CA ARG A 139 15.02 3.64 13.89
C ARG A 139 14.90 2.13 13.99
N LEU A 140 15.93 1.49 14.51
CA LEU A 140 15.97 0.06 14.79
C LEU A 140 16.16 -0.20 16.27
N ASN A 141 15.61 -1.30 16.77
CA ASN A 141 15.84 -1.74 18.13
C ASN A 141 17.26 -2.33 18.26
N GLN A 142 17.93 -2.08 19.37
CA GLN A 142 19.27 -2.59 19.65
C GLN A 142 19.21 -3.82 20.59
N PRO A 143 20.12 -4.81 20.47
CA PRO A 143 21.12 -4.99 19.42
C PRO A 143 20.49 -5.40 18.08
N ILE A 144 21.15 -5.08 16.97
CA ILE A 144 20.63 -5.42 15.64
C ILE A 144 21.11 -6.81 15.25
N GLU A 145 20.20 -7.75 15.17
CA GLU A 145 20.41 -9.01 14.48
C GLU A 145 20.33 -8.81 12.96
N LYS A 146 21.06 -9.59 12.20
CA LYS A 146 21.16 -9.45 10.75
C LYS A 146 19.80 -9.59 10.03
N ASN A 147 18.96 -10.53 10.46
CA ASN A 147 17.61 -10.68 9.94
C ASN A 147 16.75 -9.43 10.18
N GLN A 148 16.93 -8.76 11.32
CA GLN A 148 16.24 -7.51 11.62
C GLN A 148 16.74 -6.36 10.72
N LEU A 149 18.07 -6.30 10.46
CA LEU A 149 18.63 -5.33 9.53
C LEU A 149 18.06 -5.52 8.11
N ILE A 150 17.99 -6.75 7.61
CA ILE A 150 17.41 -7.06 6.30
C ILE A 150 15.93 -6.68 6.25
N PHE A 151 15.15 -7.06 7.27
CA PHE A 151 13.71 -6.87 7.29
C PHE A 151 13.29 -5.42 7.53
N HIS A 152 13.99 -4.68 8.40
CA HIS A 152 13.61 -3.32 8.81
C HIS A 152 14.56 -2.22 8.32
N GLY A 153 15.77 -2.57 7.85
CA GLY A 153 16.75 -1.60 7.41
C GLY A 153 16.22 -0.72 6.26
N GLU A 154 16.52 0.57 6.33
CA GLU A 154 16.22 1.49 5.23
C GLU A 154 17.11 1.16 4.01
N VAL A 155 16.50 1.03 2.85
CA VAL A 155 17.23 0.66 1.61
C VAL A 155 17.89 1.84 0.91
N ALA A 156 17.62 3.08 1.31
CA ALA A 156 18.28 4.24 0.72
C ALA A 156 19.80 4.23 0.97
N PHE A 157 20.58 4.69 0.01
CA PHE A 157 22.05 4.72 0.10
C PHE A 157 22.56 5.74 1.13
N TRP A 158 21.94 6.88 1.20
CA TRP A 158 22.44 8.10 1.83
C TRP A 158 22.56 8.07 3.38
N SER A 159 21.90 7.18 4.08
CA SER A 159 22.02 7.06 5.55
C SER A 159 23.08 6.03 5.99
N LYS A 160 24.06 5.76 5.15
CA LYS A 160 25.05 4.70 5.37
C LYS A 160 26.47 5.13 5.06
N LEU A 161 27.40 4.54 5.78
CA LEU A 161 28.83 4.54 5.46
C LEU A 161 29.25 3.09 5.27
N ILE A 162 29.78 2.75 4.08
CA ILE A 162 29.99 1.39 3.63
C ILE A 162 31.47 1.17 3.29
N HIS A 163 32.08 0.13 3.85
CA HIS A 163 33.44 -0.22 3.45
C HIS A 163 33.44 -0.73 1.99
N LYS A 164 34.42 -0.30 1.21
CA LYS A 164 34.49 -0.61 -0.22
C LYS A 164 34.51 -2.11 -0.53
N ASP A 165 35.11 -2.94 0.35
CA ASP A 165 35.14 -4.39 0.16
C ASP A 165 33.74 -5.00 0.20
N LEU A 166 32.83 -4.45 1.03
CA LEU A 166 31.44 -4.88 1.06
C LEU A 166 30.73 -4.52 -0.26
N LEU A 167 30.99 -3.32 -0.80
CA LEU A 167 30.46 -2.92 -2.13
C LEU A 167 30.98 -3.85 -3.24
N HIS A 168 32.28 -4.19 -3.20
CA HIS A 168 32.87 -5.13 -4.17
C HIS A 168 32.29 -6.54 -4.07
N GLN A 169 32.03 -7.04 -2.86
CA GLN A 169 31.42 -8.35 -2.64
C GLN A 169 29.97 -8.40 -3.12
N THR A 170 29.23 -7.30 -2.96
CA THR A 170 27.84 -7.21 -3.42
C THR A 170 27.74 -7.07 -4.93
N GLY A 171 28.77 -6.53 -5.60
CA GLY A 171 28.84 -6.33 -7.03
C GLY A 171 28.38 -4.94 -7.49
N LYS A 172 28.04 -4.82 -8.78
CA LYS A 172 27.59 -3.54 -9.34
C LYS A 172 26.12 -3.25 -9.00
N ILE A 173 25.82 -1.97 -8.74
CA ILE A 173 24.47 -1.48 -8.60
C ILE A 173 23.73 -1.63 -9.95
N PRO A 174 22.55 -2.26 -10.00
CA PRO A 174 21.84 -2.46 -11.25
C PRO A 174 21.30 -1.13 -11.80
N GLN A 175 21.28 -0.99 -13.12
CA GLN A 175 20.76 0.20 -13.82
C GLN A 175 19.25 0.05 -14.08
N ILE A 176 18.47 0.01 -13.01
CA ILE A 176 17.01 -0.12 -13.03
C ILE A 176 16.40 0.90 -12.06
N TRP A 177 15.10 1.15 -12.16
CA TRP A 177 14.40 1.91 -11.13
C TRP A 177 14.33 1.09 -9.83
N PHE A 178 14.36 1.76 -8.68
CA PHE A 178 14.45 1.13 -7.35
C PHE A 178 15.75 0.33 -7.16
N GLU A 179 16.83 0.83 -7.75
CA GLU A 179 18.18 0.26 -7.63
C GLU A 179 18.64 0.16 -6.17
N ASP A 180 18.12 1.03 -5.31
CA ASP A 180 18.34 1.01 -3.86
C ASP A 180 17.82 -0.29 -3.24
N THR A 181 16.58 -0.67 -3.52
CA THR A 181 15.99 -1.95 -3.07
C THR A 181 16.74 -3.14 -3.64
N ALA A 182 17.01 -3.12 -4.94
CA ALA A 182 17.70 -4.19 -5.64
C ALA A 182 19.09 -4.46 -5.08
N TYR A 183 19.80 -3.41 -4.65
CA TYR A 183 21.19 -3.50 -4.21
C TYR A 183 21.35 -3.61 -2.69
N MET A 184 20.59 -2.82 -1.91
CA MET A 184 20.82 -2.75 -0.45
C MET A 184 20.35 -4.02 0.28
N LEU A 185 19.31 -4.71 -0.18
CA LEU A 185 18.91 -5.97 0.45
C LEU A 185 19.98 -7.06 0.29
N PRO A 186 20.56 -7.30 -0.90
CA PRO A 186 21.77 -8.11 -1.03
C PRO A 186 22.92 -7.61 -0.16
N LEU A 187 23.24 -6.32 -0.18
CA LEU A 187 24.34 -5.75 0.61
C LEU A 187 24.18 -6.06 2.10
N PHE A 188 23.00 -5.90 2.66
CA PHE A 188 22.73 -6.28 4.06
C PHE A 188 23.01 -7.76 4.32
N SER A 189 22.73 -8.64 3.36
CA SER A 189 23.03 -10.07 3.48
C SER A 189 24.53 -10.36 3.49
N TYR A 190 25.34 -9.57 2.77
CA TYR A 190 26.80 -9.70 2.70
C TYR A 190 27.52 -9.06 3.89
N ALA A 191 26.98 -8.02 4.52
CA ALA A 191 27.62 -7.33 5.64
C ALA A 191 28.02 -8.31 6.74
N GLN A 192 29.27 -8.23 7.22
CA GLN A 192 29.81 -9.14 8.25
C GLN A 192 29.72 -8.54 9.65
N ASN A 193 29.97 -7.25 9.76
CA ASN A 193 30.05 -6.53 11.02
C ASN A 193 29.29 -5.19 10.94
N PRO A 194 27.95 -5.22 10.65
CA PRO A 194 27.16 -4.00 10.60
C PRO A 194 26.97 -3.40 11.99
N VAL A 195 26.91 -2.06 12.06
CA VAL A 195 26.62 -1.34 13.30
C VAL A 195 25.56 -0.26 13.05
N TYR A 196 24.71 -0.08 14.03
CA TYR A 196 23.69 0.98 14.03
C TYR A 196 24.08 2.10 14.99
N LEU A 197 24.18 3.31 14.47
CA LEU A 197 24.36 4.54 15.23
C LEU A 197 22.99 5.22 15.40
N ASP A 198 22.42 5.18 16.63
CA ASP A 198 21.07 5.73 16.91
C ASP A 198 21.09 7.27 17.00
N GLU A 199 21.58 7.90 15.94
CA GLU A 199 21.58 9.35 15.79
C GLU A 199 21.13 9.70 14.37
N PRO A 200 20.03 10.45 14.19
CA PRO A 200 19.58 10.85 12.85
C PRO A 200 20.48 11.97 12.32
N LEU A 201 21.25 11.66 11.27
CA LEU A 201 22.28 12.54 10.72
C LEU A 201 21.98 13.02 9.31
N TYR A 202 20.98 12.48 8.65
CA TYR A 202 20.60 12.84 7.28
C TYR A 202 19.19 13.41 7.22
N PHE A 203 18.92 14.35 6.29
CA PHE A 203 17.63 15.01 6.10
C PHE A 203 17.14 14.71 4.70
N TYR A 204 16.22 13.76 4.59
CA TYR A 204 15.52 13.44 3.36
C TYR A 204 14.38 14.43 3.13
N ILE A 205 14.44 15.20 2.04
CA ILE A 205 13.47 16.26 1.74
C ILE A 205 12.40 15.71 0.79
N LYS A 206 11.20 15.51 1.32
CA LYS A 206 10.08 15.06 0.48
C LYS A 206 9.47 16.23 -0.28
N ARG A 207 9.59 16.22 -1.61
CA ARG A 207 9.10 17.26 -2.53
C ARG A 207 7.94 16.79 -3.38
N GLU A 208 7.11 17.74 -3.84
CA GLU A 208 6.15 17.46 -4.90
C GLU A 208 6.90 17.12 -6.19
N GLY A 209 6.45 16.08 -6.91
CA GLY A 209 7.11 15.60 -8.13
C GLY A 209 8.29 14.64 -7.91
N SER A 210 8.56 14.21 -6.67
CA SER A 210 9.53 13.16 -6.39
C SER A 210 9.19 11.87 -7.16
N ILE A 211 10.20 11.21 -7.68
CA ILE A 211 10.10 9.94 -8.44
C ILE A 211 9.31 8.87 -7.69
N THR A 212 9.45 8.83 -6.37
CA THR A 212 8.74 7.88 -5.49
C THR A 212 7.22 8.08 -5.45
N ASN A 213 6.71 9.24 -5.87
CA ASN A 213 5.28 9.55 -5.87
C ASN A 213 4.63 9.38 -7.26
N SER A 214 5.39 9.07 -8.31
CA SER A 214 4.81 8.86 -9.64
C SER A 214 4.19 7.48 -9.73
N MET A 215 2.94 7.42 -10.22
CA MET A 215 2.23 6.18 -10.56
C MET A 215 2.51 5.77 -12.01
N ASP A 216 3.72 6.01 -12.50
CA ASP A 216 4.14 5.63 -13.84
C ASP A 216 4.15 4.09 -13.94
N ASP A 217 3.46 3.58 -14.94
CA ASP A 217 3.27 2.15 -15.17
C ASP A 217 4.59 1.38 -15.26
N LYS A 218 5.52 1.91 -16.03
CA LYS A 218 6.83 1.28 -16.22
C LYS A 218 7.61 1.19 -14.90
N LYS A 219 7.65 2.27 -14.13
CA LYS A 219 8.35 2.30 -12.83
C LYS A 219 7.74 1.34 -11.82
N THR A 220 6.43 1.13 -11.86
CA THR A 220 5.77 0.16 -10.96
C THR A 220 6.20 -1.26 -11.26
N LEU A 221 6.32 -1.63 -12.54
CA LEU A 221 6.82 -2.94 -12.95
C LEU A 221 8.31 -3.12 -12.61
N ASP A 222 9.10 -2.06 -12.68
CA ASP A 222 10.51 -2.10 -12.28
C ASP A 222 10.69 -2.40 -10.78
N THR A 223 9.69 -2.11 -9.92
CA THR A 223 9.70 -2.56 -8.53
C THR A 223 9.80 -4.08 -8.43
N ILE A 224 9.03 -4.81 -9.24
CA ILE A 224 9.05 -6.28 -9.29
C ILE A 224 10.44 -6.77 -9.75
N ILE A 225 11.03 -6.12 -10.74
CA ILE A 225 12.37 -6.45 -11.24
C ILE A 225 13.42 -6.23 -10.14
N ALA A 226 13.31 -5.13 -9.40
CA ALA A 226 14.22 -4.81 -8.30
C ALA A 226 14.12 -5.84 -7.15
N GLU A 227 12.91 -6.26 -6.83
CA GLU A 227 12.62 -7.26 -5.81
C GLU A 227 13.13 -8.65 -6.21
N ASP A 228 12.91 -9.06 -7.48
CA ASP A 228 13.49 -10.29 -8.03
C ASP A 228 15.02 -10.26 -8.01
N TYR A 229 15.60 -9.13 -8.38
CA TYR A 229 17.06 -8.95 -8.33
C TYR A 229 17.59 -9.14 -6.92
N ALA A 230 16.94 -8.53 -5.92
CA ALA A 230 17.35 -8.63 -4.52
C ALA A 230 17.37 -10.08 -4.01
N ILE A 231 16.31 -10.85 -4.27
CA ILE A 231 16.22 -12.27 -3.86
C ILE A 231 17.26 -13.12 -4.58
N LYS A 232 17.53 -12.83 -5.85
CA LYS A 232 18.49 -13.60 -6.67
C LYS A 232 19.95 -13.37 -6.27
N HIS A 233 20.31 -12.17 -5.80
CA HIS A 233 21.69 -11.76 -5.56
C HIS A 233 22.08 -11.68 -4.08
N CYS A 234 21.17 -11.94 -3.15
CA CYS A 234 21.51 -12.06 -1.74
C CYS A 234 22.25 -13.38 -1.44
N LYS A 235 22.92 -13.45 -0.28
CA LYS A 235 23.47 -14.71 0.20
C LYS A 235 22.37 -15.71 0.46
N GLU A 236 22.59 -16.97 0.09
CA GLU A 236 21.60 -18.04 0.21
C GLU A 236 21.09 -18.22 1.66
N GLU A 237 21.97 -18.10 2.65
CA GLU A 237 21.62 -18.20 4.08
C GLU A 237 20.64 -17.11 4.60
N TYR A 238 20.45 -16.01 3.83
CA TYR A 238 19.53 -14.91 4.17
C TYR A 238 18.41 -14.74 3.18
N LYS A 239 18.26 -15.66 2.24
CA LYS A 239 17.28 -15.59 1.17
C LYS A 239 15.84 -15.51 1.68
N GLU A 240 15.53 -16.26 2.73
CA GLU A 240 14.24 -16.23 3.40
C GLU A 240 13.94 -14.82 3.97
N ALA A 241 14.88 -14.23 4.70
CA ALA A 241 14.71 -12.89 5.28
C ALA A 241 14.54 -11.81 4.19
N VAL A 242 15.27 -11.93 3.06
CA VAL A 242 15.11 -11.03 1.91
C VAL A 242 13.75 -11.24 1.25
N ALA A 243 13.31 -12.49 1.08
CA ALA A 243 11.98 -12.80 0.53
C ALA A 243 10.86 -12.27 1.44
N ALA A 244 10.99 -12.40 2.76
CA ALA A 244 10.05 -11.85 3.73
C ALA A 244 9.96 -10.31 3.64
N ARG A 245 11.11 -9.63 3.50
CA ARG A 245 11.15 -8.17 3.28
C ARG A 245 10.49 -7.78 1.97
N VAL A 246 10.74 -8.52 0.90
CA VAL A 246 10.09 -8.32 -0.40
C VAL A 246 8.58 -8.51 -0.27
N ALA A 247 8.11 -9.54 0.41
CA ALA A 247 6.69 -9.76 0.65
C ALA A 247 6.04 -8.58 1.39
N ASP A 248 6.68 -8.02 2.42
CA ASP A 248 6.20 -6.82 3.12
C ASP A 248 6.10 -5.60 2.19
N ARG A 249 7.07 -5.41 1.29
CA ARG A 249 7.03 -4.34 0.26
C ARG A 249 5.93 -4.57 -0.76
N ILE A 250 5.70 -5.81 -1.19
CA ILE A 250 4.59 -6.17 -2.06
C ILE A 250 3.26 -5.79 -1.40
N LEU A 251 3.06 -6.12 -0.13
CA LEU A 251 1.86 -5.72 0.62
C LEU A 251 1.66 -4.19 0.65
N PHE A 252 2.74 -3.43 0.77
CA PHE A 252 2.70 -1.97 0.68
C PHE A 252 2.36 -1.49 -0.74
N ASN A 253 3.00 -2.06 -1.77
CA ASN A 253 2.75 -1.71 -3.17
C ASN A 253 1.32 -2.05 -3.61
N MET A 254 0.75 -3.15 -3.13
CA MET A 254 -0.65 -3.51 -3.38
C MET A 254 -1.64 -2.43 -2.90
N LYS A 255 -1.31 -1.69 -1.82
CA LYS A 255 -2.14 -0.59 -1.33
C LYS A 255 -1.95 0.69 -2.15
N THR A 256 -0.72 1.00 -2.55
CA THR A 256 -0.37 2.28 -3.16
C THR A 256 -0.40 2.24 -4.68
N ARG A 257 -0.24 1.04 -5.28
CA ARG A 257 -0.19 0.80 -6.72
C ARG A 257 -1.14 -0.33 -7.13
N TRP A 258 -2.35 -0.27 -6.62
CA TRP A 258 -3.38 -1.30 -6.74
C TRP A 258 -3.74 -1.69 -8.18
N ILE A 259 -3.54 -0.83 -9.16
CA ILE A 259 -3.77 -1.10 -10.59
C ILE A 259 -2.96 -2.31 -11.10
N TYR A 260 -1.86 -2.66 -10.43
CA TYR A 260 -1.02 -3.82 -10.73
C TYR A 260 -1.15 -4.94 -9.71
N PHE A 261 -2.26 -4.97 -9.00
CA PHE A 261 -2.50 -5.91 -7.92
C PHE A 261 -2.24 -7.37 -8.33
N ASP A 262 -2.79 -7.80 -9.47
CA ASP A 262 -2.59 -9.16 -9.97
C ASP A 262 -1.11 -9.47 -10.24
N ARG A 263 -0.34 -8.51 -10.75
CA ARG A 263 1.09 -8.66 -10.95
C ARG A 263 1.83 -8.87 -9.64
N PHE A 264 1.46 -8.13 -8.60
CA PHE A 264 2.02 -8.31 -7.27
C PHE A 264 1.62 -9.65 -6.65
N VAL A 265 0.38 -10.11 -6.83
CA VAL A 265 -0.05 -11.44 -6.39
C VAL A 265 0.76 -12.53 -7.08
N GLN A 266 0.91 -12.47 -8.40
CA GLN A 266 1.72 -13.44 -9.15
C GLN A 266 3.20 -13.40 -8.71
N HIS A 267 3.74 -12.23 -8.47
CA HIS A 267 5.09 -12.06 -7.95
C HIS A 267 5.24 -12.69 -6.56
N LEU A 268 4.27 -12.49 -5.66
CA LEU A 268 4.26 -13.13 -4.35
C LEU A 268 4.19 -14.67 -4.47
N LYS A 269 3.31 -15.21 -5.33
CA LYS A 269 3.15 -16.65 -5.58
C LYS A 269 4.42 -17.32 -6.12
N LYS A 270 5.25 -16.58 -6.85
CA LYS A 270 6.56 -17.06 -7.33
C LYS A 270 7.49 -17.51 -6.21
N TYR A 271 7.35 -16.94 -5.02
CA TYR A 271 8.17 -17.24 -3.84
C TYR A 271 7.41 -18.02 -2.76
N ARG A 272 6.30 -18.68 -3.13
CA ARG A 272 5.46 -19.46 -2.20
C ARG A 272 6.27 -20.39 -1.32
N ASP A 273 7.11 -21.22 -1.94
CA ASP A 273 7.88 -22.27 -1.24
C ASP A 273 8.80 -21.69 -0.14
N ILE A 274 9.29 -20.45 -0.33
CA ILE A 274 10.12 -19.76 0.67
C ILE A 274 9.21 -19.14 1.73
N LEU A 275 8.16 -18.44 1.35
CA LEU A 275 7.35 -17.62 2.24
C LEU A 275 6.48 -18.44 3.21
N GLU A 276 6.03 -19.64 2.80
CA GLU A 276 5.26 -20.53 3.66
C GLU A 276 6.06 -21.02 4.88
N ASP A 277 7.37 -21.21 4.71
CA ASP A 277 8.27 -21.69 5.76
C ASP A 277 9.07 -20.60 6.46
N ASP A 278 8.95 -19.34 6.01
CA ASP A 278 9.77 -18.23 6.49
C ASP A 278 9.54 -17.89 7.96
N GLN A 279 10.55 -18.12 8.79
CA GLN A 279 10.50 -17.85 10.23
C GLN A 279 10.48 -16.35 10.53
N VAL A 280 11.15 -15.52 9.71
CA VAL A 280 11.18 -14.06 9.90
C VAL A 280 9.78 -13.49 9.64
N LEU A 281 9.10 -13.92 8.59
CA LEU A 281 7.74 -13.49 8.29
C LEU A 281 6.75 -13.92 9.38
N LYS A 282 6.92 -15.14 9.94
CA LYS A 282 6.09 -15.68 11.03
C LYS A 282 6.24 -14.91 12.35
N MET A 283 7.33 -14.16 12.55
CA MET A 283 7.45 -13.24 13.68
C MET A 283 6.47 -12.06 13.61
N TYR A 284 5.85 -11.85 12.44
CA TYR A 284 4.87 -10.78 12.20
C TYR A 284 3.50 -11.36 11.80
N PRO A 285 2.71 -11.90 12.75
CA PRO A 285 1.53 -12.73 12.47
C PRO A 285 0.52 -12.09 11.52
N VAL A 286 0.29 -10.77 11.62
CA VAL A 286 -0.64 -10.05 10.74
C VAL A 286 -0.13 -10.02 9.30
N ARG A 287 1.17 -9.80 9.10
CA ARG A 287 1.78 -9.82 7.75
C ARG A 287 1.78 -11.21 7.17
N TYR A 288 2.18 -12.21 7.97
CA TYR A 288 2.14 -13.61 7.59
C TYR A 288 0.75 -14.00 7.10
N GLN A 289 -0.29 -13.74 7.91
CA GLN A 289 -1.67 -14.06 7.50
C GLN A 289 -2.07 -13.36 6.20
N LYS A 290 -1.70 -12.09 6.02
CA LYS A 290 -1.98 -11.37 4.76
C LYS A 290 -1.26 -12.00 3.58
N VAL A 291 0.01 -12.34 3.71
CA VAL A 291 0.78 -13.03 2.66
C VAL A 291 0.12 -14.35 2.31
N MET A 292 -0.25 -15.18 3.30
CA MET A 292 -0.92 -16.46 3.07
C MET A 292 -2.25 -16.29 2.34
N ASN A 293 -3.07 -15.30 2.73
CA ASN A 293 -4.33 -15.01 2.03
C ASN A 293 -4.10 -14.67 0.55
N TYR A 294 -3.02 -13.95 0.23
CA TYR A 294 -2.67 -13.63 -1.16
C TYR A 294 -2.10 -14.83 -1.93
N LEU A 295 -1.36 -15.72 -1.27
CA LEU A 295 -0.87 -16.96 -1.87
C LEU A 295 -2.03 -17.89 -2.26
N GLU A 296 -3.09 -17.92 -1.43
CA GLU A 296 -4.33 -18.67 -1.68
C GLU A 296 -5.31 -17.91 -2.57
N PHE A 297 -4.94 -16.73 -3.07
CA PHE A 297 -5.83 -15.91 -3.88
C PHE A 297 -6.26 -16.69 -5.14
N PRO A 298 -7.59 -16.83 -5.41
CA PRO A 298 -8.08 -17.61 -6.53
C PRO A 298 -7.60 -17.00 -7.86
N GLU A 299 -7.33 -17.87 -8.82
CA GLU A 299 -7.00 -17.47 -10.20
C GLU A 299 -8.26 -17.11 -11.00
N GLU A 300 -9.44 -17.50 -10.51
CA GLU A 300 -10.72 -17.10 -11.10
C GLU A 300 -10.93 -15.61 -10.96
N ARG A 301 -11.05 -14.96 -12.10
CA ARG A 301 -11.36 -13.54 -12.18
C ARG A 301 -12.83 -13.34 -12.48
N ILE A 302 -13.36 -12.21 -12.04
CA ILE A 302 -14.69 -11.77 -12.48
C ILE A 302 -14.70 -11.74 -14.02
N PRO A 303 -15.67 -12.41 -14.67
CA PRO A 303 -15.76 -12.48 -16.13
C PRO A 303 -15.85 -11.11 -16.80
N GLU A 304 -15.51 -11.06 -18.07
CA GLU A 304 -15.53 -9.84 -18.91
C GLU A 304 -16.95 -9.41 -19.31
N ASN A 305 -17.96 -9.78 -18.52
CA ASN A 305 -19.34 -9.35 -18.72
C ASN A 305 -19.56 -8.01 -18.02
N LEU A 306 -19.96 -6.99 -18.76
CA LEU A 306 -20.33 -5.69 -18.23
C LEU A 306 -21.83 -5.50 -18.40
N PHE A 307 -22.58 -5.54 -17.29
CA PHE A 307 -24.03 -5.40 -17.27
C PHE A 307 -24.44 -3.95 -17.08
N VAL A 308 -25.37 -3.49 -17.90
CA VAL A 308 -26.14 -2.25 -17.75
C VAL A 308 -27.60 -2.55 -17.94
N THR A 309 -28.50 -1.65 -17.57
CA THR A 309 -29.94 -1.89 -17.60
C THR A 309 -30.69 -0.84 -18.41
N ASP A 310 -31.75 -1.26 -19.14
CA ASP A 310 -32.61 -0.40 -19.92
C ASP A 310 -34.06 -0.91 -19.90
N PHE A 311 -34.70 -0.83 -18.75
CA PHE A 311 -36.12 -1.22 -18.59
C PHE A 311 -37.03 0.00 -18.61
N GLY A 312 -38.14 -0.09 -19.38
CA GLY A 312 -39.23 0.88 -19.38
C GLY A 312 -38.98 2.21 -20.10
N HIS A 313 -37.73 2.54 -20.36
CA HIS A 313 -37.36 3.74 -21.11
C HIS A 313 -36.18 3.41 -22.00
N HIS A 314 -36.35 3.50 -23.31
CA HIS A 314 -35.24 3.33 -24.24
C HIS A 314 -34.27 4.51 -24.06
N LYS A 315 -33.17 4.27 -23.34
CA LYS A 315 -32.15 5.28 -23.06
C LYS A 315 -31.25 5.47 -24.26
N GLU A 316 -31.11 6.72 -24.69
CA GLU A 316 -30.00 7.12 -25.56
C GLU A 316 -28.76 7.26 -24.70
N GLY A 317 -27.59 6.76 -25.15
CA GLY A 317 -26.34 7.03 -24.47
C GLY A 317 -25.48 5.82 -24.07
N PHE A 318 -25.82 4.60 -24.51
CA PHE A 318 -24.97 3.43 -24.29
C PHE A 318 -23.68 3.41 -25.11
N ASP A 319 -23.46 4.36 -26.00
CA ASP A 319 -22.26 4.38 -26.85
C ASP A 319 -20.99 4.63 -26.04
N GLU A 320 -21.04 5.45 -24.98
CA GLU A 320 -19.92 5.65 -24.07
C GLU A 320 -19.54 4.34 -23.34
N TYR A 321 -20.53 3.53 -22.94
CA TYR A 321 -20.28 2.23 -22.33
C TYR A 321 -19.75 1.21 -23.34
N LYS A 322 -20.22 1.25 -24.61
CA LYS A 322 -19.71 0.36 -25.67
C LYS A 322 -18.25 0.62 -25.96
N GLU A 323 -17.87 1.90 -26.10
CA GLU A 323 -16.50 2.31 -26.37
C GLU A 323 -15.58 1.87 -25.22
N LYS A 324 -15.95 2.17 -23.97
CA LYS A 324 -15.20 1.78 -22.78
C LYS A 324 -15.11 0.26 -22.57
N ALA A 325 -16.21 -0.46 -22.77
CA ALA A 325 -16.21 -1.92 -22.68
C ALA A 325 -15.28 -2.55 -23.73
N PHE A 326 -15.24 -1.97 -24.94
CA PHE A 326 -14.33 -2.43 -25.99
C PHE A 326 -12.86 -2.19 -25.63
N ASP A 327 -12.53 -1.00 -25.11
CA ASP A 327 -11.17 -0.65 -24.66
C ASP A 327 -10.67 -1.57 -23.53
N ASP A 328 -11.58 -1.96 -22.62
CA ASP A 328 -11.26 -2.84 -21.49
C ASP A 328 -11.38 -4.34 -21.84
N GLY A 329 -11.67 -4.71 -23.11
CA GLY A 329 -11.88 -6.08 -23.55
C GLY A 329 -13.13 -6.73 -22.97
N CYS A 330 -14.08 -5.93 -22.46
CA CYS A 330 -15.30 -6.41 -21.82
C CYS A 330 -16.45 -6.57 -22.83
N LYS A 331 -17.32 -7.55 -22.59
CA LYS A 331 -18.56 -7.77 -23.32
C LYS A 331 -19.69 -6.96 -22.66
N LEU A 332 -20.15 -5.90 -23.31
CA LEU A 332 -21.31 -5.15 -22.85
C LEU A 332 -22.61 -5.96 -23.04
N ILE A 333 -23.39 -6.09 -21.98
CA ILE A 333 -24.69 -6.77 -21.94
C ILE A 333 -25.73 -5.79 -21.40
N ILE A 334 -26.67 -5.39 -22.26
CA ILE A 334 -27.76 -4.51 -21.86
C ILE A 334 -28.93 -5.42 -21.47
N LEU A 335 -29.34 -5.37 -20.20
CA LEU A 335 -30.51 -6.10 -19.69
C LEU A 335 -31.75 -5.25 -19.92
N ASN A 336 -32.72 -5.80 -20.65
CA ASN A 336 -33.99 -5.15 -21.03
C ASN A 336 -35.08 -6.19 -21.27
N GLU A 337 -36.27 -5.73 -21.73
CA GLU A 337 -37.43 -6.59 -22.02
C GLU A 337 -37.19 -7.60 -23.14
N GLU A 338 -36.19 -7.38 -24.01
CA GLU A 338 -35.92 -8.28 -25.15
C GLU A 338 -35.17 -9.56 -24.69
N ASN A 339 -34.39 -9.45 -23.58
CA ASN A 339 -33.56 -10.56 -23.14
C ASN A 339 -33.81 -10.99 -21.66
N CYS A 340 -34.78 -10.34 -20.99
CA CYS A 340 -35.20 -10.66 -19.63
C CYS A 340 -36.70 -10.98 -19.60
N ASP A 341 -37.06 -12.15 -19.10
CA ASP A 341 -38.48 -12.56 -19.01
C ASP A 341 -39.16 -11.90 -17.81
N ILE A 342 -39.86 -10.79 -18.06
CA ILE A 342 -40.60 -10.05 -17.02
C ILE A 342 -41.65 -10.92 -16.31
N SER A 343 -42.12 -11.99 -16.93
CA SER A 343 -43.16 -12.88 -16.39
C SER A 343 -42.62 -13.98 -15.45
N GLU A 344 -41.30 -14.12 -15.32
CA GLU A 344 -40.69 -15.20 -14.51
C GLU A 344 -40.95 -15.10 -13.01
N SER A 345 -41.32 -13.91 -12.51
CA SER A 345 -41.69 -13.65 -11.11
C SER A 345 -42.92 -12.74 -11.03
N GLU A 346 -43.89 -13.11 -10.20
CA GLU A 346 -45.07 -12.28 -9.99
C GLU A 346 -44.73 -10.89 -9.43
N GLN A 347 -43.71 -10.80 -8.57
CA GLN A 347 -43.23 -9.52 -8.04
C GLN A 347 -42.62 -8.63 -9.14
N VAL A 348 -41.78 -9.22 -10.02
CA VAL A 348 -41.20 -8.49 -11.16
C VAL A 348 -42.27 -8.01 -12.10
N LYS A 349 -43.21 -8.87 -12.43
CA LYS A 349 -44.35 -8.54 -13.29
C LYS A 349 -45.23 -7.42 -12.70
N GLN A 350 -45.46 -7.45 -11.38
CA GLN A 350 -46.22 -6.42 -10.71
C GLN A 350 -45.45 -5.10 -10.66
N ALA A 351 -44.14 -5.14 -10.27
CA ALA A 351 -43.27 -3.98 -10.26
C ALA A 351 -43.18 -3.30 -11.66
N TYR A 352 -43.07 -4.11 -12.70
CA TYR A 352 -43.03 -3.60 -14.07
C TYR A 352 -44.34 -2.89 -14.43
N LYS A 353 -45.52 -3.47 -14.07
CA LYS A 353 -46.83 -2.82 -14.31
C LYS A 353 -47.01 -1.51 -13.53
N GLU A 354 -46.42 -1.41 -12.35
CA GLU A 354 -46.42 -0.23 -11.49
C GLU A 354 -45.42 0.84 -11.93
N GLY A 355 -44.56 0.54 -12.93
CA GLY A 355 -43.51 1.44 -13.39
C GLY A 355 -42.28 1.48 -12.48
N ASN A 356 -42.15 0.52 -11.54
CA ASN A 356 -40.98 0.38 -10.69
C ASN A 356 -39.87 -0.36 -11.45
N PHE A 357 -39.32 0.29 -12.47
CA PHE A 357 -38.29 -0.27 -13.34
C PHE A 357 -36.95 -0.46 -12.63
N GLU A 358 -36.68 0.30 -11.54
CA GLU A 358 -35.49 0.13 -10.72
C GLU A 358 -35.47 -1.24 -10.03
N TYR A 359 -36.60 -1.66 -9.44
CA TYR A 359 -36.69 -3.00 -8.84
C TYR A 359 -36.52 -4.10 -9.90
N VAL A 360 -37.14 -3.95 -11.05
CA VAL A 360 -37.00 -4.89 -12.18
C VAL A 360 -35.54 -5.02 -12.61
N ALA A 361 -34.87 -3.88 -12.80
CA ALA A 361 -33.47 -3.82 -13.19
C ALA A 361 -32.59 -4.53 -12.18
N HIS A 362 -32.73 -4.23 -10.89
CA HIS A 362 -31.93 -4.82 -9.83
C HIS A 362 -32.16 -6.33 -9.68
N TYR A 363 -33.39 -6.80 -9.86
CA TYR A 363 -33.69 -8.23 -9.88
C TYR A 363 -32.86 -8.96 -10.95
N PHE A 364 -32.91 -8.49 -12.20
CA PHE A 364 -32.19 -9.12 -13.30
C PHE A 364 -30.67 -8.95 -13.18
N VAL A 365 -30.20 -7.82 -12.68
CA VAL A 365 -28.78 -7.59 -12.41
C VAL A 365 -28.24 -8.62 -11.41
N VAL A 366 -28.86 -8.75 -10.25
CA VAL A 366 -28.40 -9.67 -9.20
C VAL A 366 -28.46 -11.12 -9.69
N LYS A 367 -29.52 -11.51 -10.40
CA LYS A 367 -29.67 -12.82 -11.03
C LYS A 367 -28.56 -13.11 -12.02
N ASN A 368 -28.29 -12.20 -12.96
CA ASN A 368 -27.29 -12.40 -14.00
C ASN A 368 -25.86 -12.37 -13.45
N LEU A 369 -25.57 -11.51 -12.49
CA LEU A 369 -24.29 -11.51 -11.78
C LEU A 369 -24.04 -12.86 -11.09
N TRP A 370 -25.04 -13.40 -10.38
CA TRP A 370 -24.89 -14.71 -9.74
C TRP A 370 -24.70 -15.83 -10.76
N LEU A 371 -25.52 -15.87 -11.84
CA LEU A 371 -25.51 -16.97 -12.82
C LEU A 371 -24.28 -16.96 -13.74
N TYR A 372 -23.81 -15.79 -14.15
CA TYR A 372 -22.80 -15.67 -15.20
C TYR A 372 -21.51 -15.00 -14.72
N GLY A 373 -21.55 -14.30 -13.60
CA GLY A 373 -20.48 -13.41 -13.16
C GLY A 373 -20.34 -12.19 -14.07
N GLY A 374 -19.62 -11.19 -13.60
CA GLY A 374 -19.37 -9.95 -14.32
C GLY A 374 -19.45 -8.74 -13.41
N ILE A 375 -19.50 -7.56 -14.00
CA ILE A 375 -19.59 -6.27 -13.32
C ILE A 375 -20.88 -5.57 -13.75
N TYR A 376 -21.61 -5.01 -12.80
CA TYR A 376 -22.73 -4.14 -13.03
C TYR A 376 -22.34 -2.68 -12.89
N LEU A 377 -22.78 -1.87 -13.83
CA LEU A 377 -22.71 -0.42 -13.80
C LEU A 377 -24.13 0.15 -13.91
N GLY A 378 -24.57 0.80 -12.86
CA GLY A 378 -25.85 1.48 -12.80
C GLY A 378 -25.86 2.79 -13.58
N ASP A 379 -27.04 3.39 -13.68
CA ASP A 379 -27.25 4.64 -14.39
C ASP A 379 -26.34 5.76 -13.94
N GLY A 380 -25.81 6.53 -14.89
CA GLY A 380 -24.97 7.70 -14.64
C GLY A 380 -23.56 7.40 -14.16
N ILE A 381 -23.17 6.12 -14.09
CA ILE A 381 -21.78 5.76 -13.76
C ILE A 381 -20.89 6.04 -14.98
N LYS A 382 -19.81 6.80 -14.76
CA LYS A 382 -18.75 7.04 -15.75
C LYS A 382 -17.48 6.33 -15.33
N ILE A 383 -16.99 5.43 -16.19
CA ILE A 383 -15.71 4.74 -15.96
C ILE A 383 -14.59 5.75 -16.20
N GLN A 384 -13.76 5.96 -15.20
CA GLN A 384 -12.58 6.84 -15.25
C GLN A 384 -11.27 6.06 -15.49
N LYS A 385 -11.24 4.79 -15.06
CA LYS A 385 -10.09 3.89 -15.17
C LYS A 385 -10.55 2.47 -15.43
N PRO A 386 -9.71 1.61 -16.01
CA PRO A 386 -10.03 0.19 -16.19
C PRO A 386 -10.46 -0.51 -14.89
N LEU A 387 -11.45 -1.40 -15.00
CA LEU A 387 -11.98 -2.17 -13.88
C LEU A 387 -11.18 -3.47 -13.62
N GLU A 388 -10.01 -3.60 -14.18
CA GLU A 388 -9.23 -4.84 -14.11
C GLU A 388 -8.83 -5.21 -12.67
N PHE A 389 -8.55 -4.22 -11.84
CA PHE A 389 -8.27 -4.45 -10.42
C PHE A 389 -9.48 -5.05 -9.68
N GLN A 390 -10.68 -4.52 -9.92
CA GLN A 390 -11.90 -5.03 -9.30
C GLN A 390 -12.21 -6.47 -9.75
N ARG A 391 -11.80 -6.84 -10.96
CA ARG A 391 -11.96 -8.21 -11.49
C ARG A 391 -11.05 -9.24 -10.83
N CYS A 392 -10.06 -8.82 -10.07
CA CYS A 392 -9.18 -9.73 -9.32
C CYS A 392 -9.83 -10.32 -8.06
N PHE A 393 -11.02 -9.89 -7.66
CA PHE A 393 -11.73 -10.38 -6.48
C PHE A 393 -12.82 -11.41 -6.87
N SER A 394 -13.19 -12.27 -5.93
CA SER A 394 -14.35 -13.15 -6.12
C SER A 394 -15.65 -12.37 -6.20
N SER A 395 -15.78 -11.33 -5.38
CA SER A 395 -16.81 -10.31 -5.49
C SER A 395 -16.35 -9.00 -4.88
N PHE A 396 -16.94 -7.90 -5.35
CA PHE A 396 -16.68 -6.58 -4.78
C PHE A 396 -17.94 -5.72 -4.71
N PHE A 397 -17.94 -4.85 -3.69
CA PHE A 397 -18.97 -3.86 -3.40
C PHE A 397 -18.32 -2.54 -2.99
N GLY A 398 -19.08 -1.45 -2.94
CA GLY A 398 -18.57 -0.15 -2.53
C GLY A 398 -19.48 0.52 -1.51
N PHE A 399 -18.88 1.33 -0.65
CA PHE A 399 -19.62 2.28 0.17
C PHE A 399 -20.13 3.44 -0.70
N LEU A 400 -21.31 3.94 -0.39
CA LEU A 400 -21.79 5.23 -0.83
C LEU A 400 -21.34 6.32 0.17
N ASP A 401 -21.46 6.00 1.44
CA ASP A 401 -21.02 6.78 2.58
C ASP A 401 -20.79 5.86 3.81
N LYS A 402 -20.64 6.43 5.01
CA LYS A 402 -20.43 5.67 6.25
C LYS A 402 -21.62 4.82 6.71
N GLU A 403 -22.80 5.02 6.12
CA GLU A 403 -24.04 4.39 6.56
C GLU A 403 -24.65 3.49 5.49
N THR A 404 -24.24 3.66 4.21
CA THR A 404 -24.86 3.00 3.06
C THR A 404 -23.84 2.46 2.08
N PHE A 405 -24.23 1.42 1.34
CA PHE A 405 -23.49 0.90 0.18
C PHE A 405 -24.06 1.47 -1.12
N THR A 406 -23.21 1.62 -2.14
CA THR A 406 -23.70 1.92 -3.49
C THR A 406 -24.34 0.69 -4.10
N ASP A 407 -25.48 0.87 -4.76
CA ASP A 407 -26.15 -0.13 -5.58
C ASP A 407 -25.84 0.05 -7.08
N ARG A 408 -24.91 0.95 -7.40
CA ARG A 408 -24.59 1.33 -8.78
C ARG A 408 -23.35 0.64 -9.35
N VAL A 409 -22.47 0.10 -8.51
CA VAL A 409 -21.26 -0.60 -8.95
C VAL A 409 -21.03 -1.81 -8.07
N MET A 410 -21.04 -2.99 -8.65
CA MET A 410 -20.72 -4.25 -7.99
C MET A 410 -20.29 -5.29 -9.01
N GLY A 411 -19.61 -6.33 -8.56
CA GLY A 411 -19.22 -7.43 -9.45
C GLY A 411 -18.92 -8.70 -8.69
N CYS A 412 -18.98 -9.82 -9.38
CA CYS A 412 -18.64 -11.12 -8.81
C CYS A 412 -18.25 -12.15 -9.88
N VAL A 413 -17.55 -13.19 -9.43
CA VAL A 413 -17.39 -14.42 -10.21
C VAL A 413 -18.73 -15.16 -10.30
N LYS A 414 -18.85 -16.07 -11.27
CA LYS A 414 -20.02 -16.94 -11.40
C LYS A 414 -20.21 -17.77 -10.12
N ASN A 415 -21.46 -17.88 -9.64
CA ASN A 415 -21.86 -18.62 -8.44
C ASN A 415 -21.24 -18.09 -7.13
N ASP A 416 -20.86 -16.82 -7.07
CA ASP A 416 -20.30 -16.22 -5.84
C ASP A 416 -21.24 -16.41 -4.64
N PRO A 417 -20.74 -16.85 -3.49
CA PRO A 417 -21.57 -17.11 -2.30
C PRO A 417 -22.27 -15.86 -1.74
N THR A 418 -21.60 -14.72 -1.74
CA THR A 418 -22.18 -13.45 -1.24
C THR A 418 -23.30 -12.98 -2.17
N MET A 419 -23.05 -13.06 -3.50
CA MET A 419 -24.07 -12.75 -4.50
C MET A 419 -25.25 -13.74 -4.45
N LYS A 420 -25.01 -15.03 -4.12
CA LYS A 420 -26.11 -15.99 -3.89
C LYS A 420 -26.98 -15.59 -2.71
N GLN A 421 -26.41 -15.12 -1.61
CA GLN A 421 -27.22 -14.63 -0.49
C GLN A 421 -28.06 -13.42 -0.87
N LEU A 422 -27.50 -12.51 -1.67
CA LEU A 422 -28.23 -11.37 -2.21
C LEU A 422 -29.35 -11.83 -3.14
N TRP A 423 -29.08 -12.80 -4.04
CA TRP A 423 -30.08 -13.39 -4.94
C TRP A 423 -31.22 -14.07 -4.15
N ASN A 424 -30.93 -14.76 -3.06
CA ASN A 424 -31.94 -15.40 -2.22
C ASN A 424 -32.98 -14.41 -1.70
N THR A 425 -32.62 -13.13 -1.51
CA THR A 425 -33.58 -12.09 -1.10
C THR A 425 -34.63 -11.77 -2.16
N TYR A 426 -34.38 -12.09 -3.42
CA TYR A 426 -35.32 -11.96 -4.53
C TYR A 426 -36.03 -13.29 -4.83
N GLU A 427 -35.32 -14.42 -4.72
CA GLU A 427 -35.85 -15.77 -4.99
C GLU A 427 -36.89 -16.21 -3.96
N TYR A 428 -36.73 -15.74 -2.71
CA TYR A 428 -37.63 -16.07 -1.57
C TYR A 428 -38.20 -14.81 -0.91
N PRO A 429 -38.99 -13.99 -1.66
CA PRO A 429 -39.47 -12.71 -1.16
C PRO A 429 -40.41 -12.81 0.03
N GLN A 430 -41.07 -13.98 0.24
CA GLN A 430 -41.97 -14.22 1.37
C GLN A 430 -41.31 -14.12 2.75
N PHE A 431 -39.99 -14.11 2.82
CA PHE A 431 -39.23 -13.88 4.05
C PHE A 431 -38.91 -12.42 4.32
N TYR A 432 -39.37 -11.52 3.46
CA TYR A 432 -39.15 -10.07 3.56
C TYR A 432 -40.52 -9.36 3.58
N GLU A 433 -40.78 -8.59 4.63
CA GLU A 433 -42.07 -7.90 4.79
C GLU A 433 -42.34 -6.87 3.69
N ASP A 434 -41.29 -6.24 3.18
CA ASP A 434 -41.37 -5.26 2.09
C ASP A 434 -41.04 -5.94 0.75
N THR A 435 -42.03 -6.04 -0.11
CA THR A 435 -41.91 -6.68 -1.42
C THR A 435 -40.89 -5.97 -2.34
N TYR A 436 -40.73 -4.64 -2.15
CA TYR A 436 -39.87 -3.81 -3.01
C TYR A 436 -38.68 -3.21 -2.27
N LEU A 437 -38.14 -3.90 -1.27
CA LEU A 437 -36.95 -3.43 -0.53
C LEU A 437 -35.83 -3.05 -1.53
N PRO A 438 -35.32 -1.79 -1.50
CA PRO A 438 -34.30 -1.32 -2.43
C PRO A 438 -33.01 -2.17 -2.36
N LEU A 439 -32.30 -2.28 -3.47
CA LEU A 439 -31.06 -3.07 -3.56
C LEU A 439 -30.03 -2.63 -2.51
N LYS A 440 -29.85 -1.34 -2.27
CA LYS A 440 -28.92 -0.80 -1.25
C LYS A 440 -29.19 -1.33 0.15
N GLU A 441 -30.49 -1.48 0.54
CA GLU A 441 -30.85 -2.05 1.84
C GLU A 441 -30.63 -3.56 1.87
N ARG A 442 -30.92 -4.29 0.79
CA ARG A 442 -30.59 -5.70 0.66
C ARG A 442 -29.09 -5.95 0.77
N LEU A 443 -28.30 -5.13 0.08
CA LEU A 443 -26.82 -5.16 0.17
C LEU A 443 -26.35 -4.93 1.60
N LYS A 444 -26.85 -3.88 2.26
CA LYS A 444 -26.52 -3.56 3.65
C LYS A 444 -26.78 -4.76 4.57
N ASN A 445 -27.97 -5.35 4.46
CA ASN A 445 -28.34 -6.49 5.28
C ASN A 445 -27.42 -7.71 5.03
N ILE A 446 -27.14 -8.04 3.78
CA ILE A 446 -26.29 -9.19 3.44
C ILE A 446 -24.84 -8.93 3.81
N LEU A 447 -24.28 -7.76 3.48
CA LEU A 447 -22.89 -7.47 3.77
C LEU A 447 -22.60 -7.39 5.27
N ILE A 448 -23.51 -6.85 6.06
CA ILE A 448 -23.36 -6.81 7.52
C ILE A 448 -23.62 -8.19 8.16
N ALA A 449 -24.74 -8.84 7.83
CA ALA A 449 -25.18 -10.05 8.52
C ALA A 449 -24.42 -11.29 8.06
N TYR A 450 -24.16 -11.44 6.77
CA TYR A 450 -23.50 -12.59 6.18
C TYR A 450 -21.98 -12.40 6.07
N ALA A 451 -21.54 -11.29 5.48
CA ALA A 451 -20.11 -11.05 5.28
C ALA A 451 -19.42 -10.42 6.50
N GLY A 452 -20.16 -9.88 7.46
CA GLY A 452 -19.61 -9.28 8.70
C GLY A 452 -18.98 -7.91 8.50
N VAL A 453 -19.29 -7.22 7.40
CA VAL A 453 -18.73 -5.91 7.04
C VAL A 453 -19.02 -4.87 8.10
N VAL A 454 -18.02 -4.09 8.48
CA VAL A 454 -18.16 -2.95 9.41
C VAL A 454 -18.41 -1.69 8.60
N MET A 455 -19.41 -0.91 9.02
CA MET A 455 -19.76 0.37 8.38
C MET A 455 -18.78 1.47 8.82
N ASP A 456 -17.69 1.67 8.09
CA ASP A 456 -16.63 2.62 8.43
C ASP A 456 -16.11 3.43 7.23
N ASP A 457 -16.66 3.18 6.04
CA ASP A 457 -16.21 3.78 4.77
C ASP A 457 -14.70 3.63 4.52
N GLN A 458 -14.16 2.44 4.84
CA GLN A 458 -12.78 2.09 4.54
C GLN A 458 -12.71 0.95 3.54
N THR A 459 -11.61 0.91 2.79
CA THR A 459 -11.36 -0.19 1.86
C THR A 459 -10.89 -1.43 2.59
N HIS A 460 -11.62 -2.54 2.45
CA HIS A 460 -11.33 -3.87 2.98
C HIS A 460 -11.22 -4.86 1.83
N LEU A 461 -10.04 -5.37 1.59
CA LEU A 461 -9.79 -6.23 0.43
C LEU A 461 -9.83 -7.73 0.75
N TYR A 462 -9.56 -8.12 2.01
CA TYR A 462 -9.39 -9.54 2.41
C TYR A 462 -9.85 -9.86 3.82
N GLU A 463 -10.53 -8.96 4.46
CA GLU A 463 -11.06 -9.16 5.81
C GLU A 463 -12.43 -9.86 5.78
N TYR A 464 -13.04 -9.96 4.58
CA TYR A 464 -14.37 -10.48 4.32
C TYR A 464 -14.35 -11.44 3.12
N PRO A 465 -15.40 -12.25 2.92
CA PRO A 465 -15.53 -13.10 1.73
C PRO A 465 -15.68 -12.29 0.41
N CYS A 466 -15.77 -10.98 0.51
CA CYS A 466 -15.82 -10.05 -0.63
C CYS A 466 -14.90 -8.86 -0.38
N ALA A 467 -14.46 -8.19 -1.44
CA ALA A 467 -13.81 -6.89 -1.32
C ALA A 467 -14.86 -5.79 -1.12
N VAL A 468 -14.58 -4.84 -0.24
CA VAL A 468 -15.43 -3.66 -0.04
C VAL A 468 -14.56 -2.42 -0.16
N PHE A 469 -14.97 -1.48 -1.01
CA PHE A 469 -14.22 -0.28 -1.32
C PHE A 469 -14.85 0.94 -0.66
N GLN A 470 -14.01 1.87 -0.17
CA GLN A 470 -14.45 3.15 0.35
C GLN A 470 -15.18 3.99 -0.72
N SER A 471 -16.04 4.91 -0.31
CA SER A 471 -16.88 5.72 -1.19
C SER A 471 -16.10 6.51 -2.25
N SER A 472 -14.91 6.99 -1.92
CA SER A 472 -14.04 7.73 -2.86
C SER A 472 -13.60 6.93 -4.10
N VAL A 473 -13.74 5.61 -4.10
CA VAL A 473 -13.39 4.76 -5.25
C VAL A 473 -14.46 4.81 -6.33
N PHE A 474 -15.75 4.85 -5.96
CA PHE A 474 -16.89 4.76 -6.88
C PHE A 474 -17.79 6.01 -6.90
N VAL A 475 -17.54 7.01 -6.05
CA VAL A 475 -18.39 8.19 -5.91
C VAL A 475 -17.66 9.45 -6.36
N ALA A 476 -18.38 10.37 -7.02
CA ALA A 476 -17.79 11.57 -7.61
C ALA A 476 -17.13 12.52 -6.62
N GLY A 477 -16.04 13.16 -7.04
CA GLY A 477 -15.38 14.27 -6.34
C GLY A 477 -14.11 13.91 -5.57
N GLY A 478 -13.68 12.64 -5.60
CA GLY A 478 -12.46 12.21 -4.93
C GLY A 478 -11.18 12.56 -5.70
N ARG A 479 -10.21 13.20 -5.04
CA ARG A 479 -8.81 13.22 -5.47
C ARG A 479 -8.08 11.92 -5.14
N ASP A 480 -8.84 10.85 -4.90
CA ASP A 480 -8.30 9.54 -4.55
C ASP A 480 -7.64 8.93 -5.78
N PRO A 481 -6.36 8.56 -5.74
CA PRO A 481 -5.72 7.85 -6.85
C PRO A 481 -6.39 6.51 -7.18
N MET A 482 -7.22 5.99 -6.27
CA MET A 482 -8.02 4.78 -6.47
C MET A 482 -9.39 5.06 -7.10
N HIS A 483 -9.73 6.30 -7.43
CA HIS A 483 -11.01 6.65 -8.05
C HIS A 483 -11.14 6.00 -9.43
N VAL A 484 -12.12 5.10 -9.59
CA VAL A 484 -12.32 4.29 -10.79
C VAL A 484 -13.56 4.73 -11.55
N CYS A 485 -14.62 5.06 -10.83
CA CYS A 485 -15.90 5.47 -11.40
C CYS A 485 -16.36 6.78 -10.78
N SER A 486 -17.07 7.61 -11.54
CA SER A 486 -17.74 8.80 -11.02
C SER A 486 -19.23 8.73 -11.26
N HIS A 487 -20.00 9.17 -10.29
CA HIS A 487 -21.43 9.36 -10.41
C HIS A 487 -21.79 10.82 -10.14
N ASP A 488 -22.57 11.43 -11.02
CA ASP A 488 -23.10 12.77 -10.79
C ASP A 488 -24.44 12.66 -10.04
N PHE A 489 -24.36 12.67 -8.70
CA PHE A 489 -25.54 12.57 -7.83
C PHE A 489 -26.47 13.78 -7.93
N THR A 490 -26.07 14.87 -8.58
CA THR A 490 -26.88 16.09 -8.61
C THR A 490 -28.09 15.99 -9.54
N LYS A 491 -28.14 14.98 -10.42
CA LYS A 491 -29.14 14.91 -11.48
C LYS A 491 -30.35 14.00 -11.23
N ASN A 492 -30.32 13.05 -10.27
CA ASN A 492 -31.36 12.02 -10.19
C ASN A 492 -31.92 11.69 -8.80
N TYR A 493 -31.68 12.49 -7.77
CA TYR A 493 -32.43 12.36 -6.52
C TYR A 493 -33.41 13.53 -6.38
N LYS A 494 -34.52 13.48 -7.13
CA LYS A 494 -35.74 14.04 -6.60
C LYS A 494 -36.28 13.07 -5.57
N GLU A 495 -36.41 13.55 -4.36
CA GLU A 495 -37.12 12.92 -3.26
C GLU A 495 -38.56 12.63 -3.68
N ASP A 496 -38.81 11.47 -4.26
CA ASP A 496 -40.17 10.94 -4.38
C ASP A 496 -40.39 10.02 -3.16
N GLY A 497 -40.90 10.66 -2.11
CA GLY A 497 -41.91 10.15 -1.20
C GLY A 497 -41.68 8.80 -0.47
N TYR A 498 -40.50 8.42 -0.07
CA TYR A 498 -40.33 7.27 0.82
C TYR A 498 -40.16 7.72 2.27
N THR A 499 -41.16 7.44 3.08
CA THR A 499 -41.11 7.57 4.54
C THR A 499 -40.11 6.56 5.07
N VAL A 500 -39.02 7.05 5.66
CA VAL A 500 -38.09 6.22 6.42
C VAL A 500 -38.86 5.69 7.66
N LEU A 501 -39.10 4.39 7.70
CA LEU A 501 -39.59 3.74 8.91
C LEU A 501 -38.44 3.64 9.91
N PRO A 502 -38.73 3.93 11.21
CA PRO A 502 -37.69 3.89 12.23
C PRO A 502 -37.25 2.45 12.52
N ASP A 503 -35.96 2.29 12.78
CA ASP A 503 -35.23 1.12 13.25
C ASP A 503 -36.07 -0.12 13.57
N ALA A 504 -36.24 -1.01 12.58
CA ALA A 504 -36.72 -2.36 12.82
C ALA A 504 -35.56 -3.18 13.40
N THR A 505 -35.57 -3.38 14.69
CA THR A 505 -34.70 -4.34 15.36
C THR A 505 -35.05 -5.77 14.88
N VAL A 506 -34.04 -6.57 14.60
CA VAL A 506 -34.10 -7.93 14.07
C VAL A 506 -34.87 -8.95 14.93
N GLU A 507 -35.56 -8.49 15.99
CA GLU A 507 -36.29 -9.34 16.95
C GLU A 507 -37.75 -9.65 16.57
N SER A 508 -38.31 -9.09 15.49
CA SER A 508 -39.72 -9.26 15.13
C SER A 508 -40.01 -10.29 13.99
N PHE A 509 -39.04 -11.05 13.53
CA PHE A 509 -39.20 -11.91 12.34
C PHE A 509 -39.44 -13.39 12.66
N VAL A 510 -40.33 -13.73 13.54
CA VAL A 510 -40.88 -15.10 13.64
C VAL A 510 -42.37 -15.00 13.86
N ASP A 511 -43.13 -14.91 12.80
CA ASP A 511 -44.54 -15.28 12.85
C ASP A 511 -44.80 -16.56 12.02
N THR A 512 -45.42 -17.48 12.71
CA THR A 512 -45.53 -18.89 12.47
C THR A 512 -46.77 -19.24 11.67
N LYS A 513 -46.72 -19.26 10.35
CA LYS A 513 -47.80 -19.89 9.56
C LYS A 513 -47.42 -20.51 8.21
N THR A 514 -46.17 -20.87 7.98
CA THR A 514 -45.82 -21.72 6.84
C THR A 514 -45.04 -22.92 7.32
N GLU A 515 -45.43 -24.12 6.91
CA GLU A 515 -44.73 -25.39 7.24
C GLU A 515 -43.35 -25.36 6.57
N VAL A 516 -42.35 -24.93 7.34
CA VAL A 516 -40.94 -25.05 6.96
C VAL A 516 -40.54 -26.50 7.19
N PRO A 517 -39.89 -27.20 6.25
CA PRO A 517 -39.40 -28.56 6.44
C PRO A 517 -38.56 -28.66 7.72
N ASP A 518 -38.78 -29.68 8.53
CA ASP A 518 -38.14 -29.83 9.85
C ASP A 518 -36.60 -29.70 9.84
N GLY A 519 -35.94 -30.15 8.77
CA GLY A 519 -34.49 -30.01 8.61
C GLY A 519 -34.01 -28.56 8.45
N VAL A 520 -34.81 -27.71 7.78
CA VAL A 520 -34.49 -26.26 7.61
C VAL A 520 -34.74 -25.51 8.90
N ARG A 521 -35.77 -25.88 9.65
CA ARG A 521 -36.10 -25.31 10.95
C ARG A 521 -34.99 -25.59 11.98
N GLN A 522 -34.50 -26.81 12.06
CA GLN A 522 -33.40 -27.18 12.96
C GLN A 522 -32.10 -26.45 12.61
N GLU A 523 -31.78 -26.29 11.33
CA GLU A 523 -30.58 -25.57 10.93
C GLU A 523 -30.72 -24.06 11.18
N LEU A 524 -31.89 -23.47 11.00
CA LEU A 524 -32.18 -22.07 11.31
C LEU A 524 -32.05 -21.81 12.81
N GLU A 525 -32.57 -22.69 13.67
CA GLU A 525 -32.41 -22.62 15.12
C GLU A 525 -30.93 -22.71 15.52
N ARG A 526 -30.19 -23.63 14.91
CA ARG A 526 -28.74 -23.81 15.15
C ARG A 526 -27.94 -22.57 14.74
N VAL A 527 -28.22 -21.98 13.59
CA VAL A 527 -27.57 -20.76 13.09
C VAL A 527 -27.94 -19.58 13.99
N THR A 528 -29.18 -19.47 14.43
CA THR A 528 -29.64 -18.42 15.35
C THR A 528 -28.96 -18.54 16.71
N LEU A 529 -28.79 -19.74 17.23
CA LEU A 529 -28.10 -20.00 18.49
C LEU A 529 -26.61 -19.64 18.40
N LEU A 530 -25.94 -20.01 17.28
CA LEU A 530 -24.55 -19.64 16.99
C LEU A 530 -24.37 -18.12 16.86
N LYS A 531 -25.28 -17.44 16.17
CA LYS A 531 -25.31 -15.99 16.02
C LYS A 531 -25.41 -15.30 17.37
N ASN A 532 -26.32 -15.74 18.24
CA ASN A 532 -26.50 -15.17 19.58
C ASN A 532 -25.27 -15.40 20.46
N LYS A 533 -24.62 -16.56 20.34
CA LYS A 533 -23.37 -16.86 21.05
C LYS A 533 -22.23 -15.94 20.60
N LEU A 534 -22.08 -15.73 19.29
CA LEU A 534 -21.08 -14.83 18.72
C LEU A 534 -21.34 -13.35 19.07
N LEU A 535 -22.61 -12.91 19.07
CA LEU A 535 -22.99 -11.58 19.48
C LEU A 535 -22.65 -11.31 20.95
N ASN A 536 -22.85 -12.29 21.82
CA ASN A 536 -22.49 -12.18 23.24
C ASN A 536 -20.97 -12.17 23.43
N GLN A 537 -20.23 -13.01 22.75
CA GLN A 537 -18.75 -12.98 22.76
C GLN A 537 -18.23 -11.62 22.28
N ARG A 538 -18.81 -11.06 21.21
CA ARG A 538 -18.46 -9.74 20.70
C ARG A 538 -18.75 -8.61 21.69
N LYS A 539 -19.87 -8.69 22.43
CA LYS A 539 -20.18 -7.73 23.50
C LYS A 539 -19.14 -7.77 24.64
N GLU A 540 -18.73 -8.97 25.05
CA GLU A 540 -17.69 -9.13 26.08
C GLU A 540 -16.31 -8.64 25.62
N LEU A 541 -15.89 -8.96 24.40
CA LEU A 541 -14.64 -8.47 23.82
C LEU A 541 -14.62 -6.93 23.69
N ARG A 542 -15.76 -6.31 23.37
CA ARG A 542 -15.89 -4.84 23.37
C ARG A 542 -15.72 -4.24 24.76
N LYS A 543 -16.28 -4.88 25.81
CA LYS A 543 -16.10 -4.43 27.20
C LYS A 543 -14.63 -4.55 27.61
N GLU A 544 -14.00 -5.65 27.28
CA GLU A 544 -12.59 -5.89 27.59
C GLU A 544 -11.66 -4.93 26.85
N LYS A 545 -11.89 -4.68 25.55
CA LYS A 545 -11.17 -3.65 24.78
C LYS A 545 -11.31 -2.26 25.41
N LYS A 546 -12.52 -1.91 25.90
CA LYS A 546 -12.77 -0.62 26.57
C LYS A 546 -12.05 -0.51 27.92
N LYS A 547 -11.91 -1.65 28.63
CA LYS A 547 -11.15 -1.73 29.88
C LYS A 547 -9.65 -1.56 29.63
N LEU A 548 -9.10 -2.27 28.65
CA LEU A 548 -7.69 -2.18 28.26
C LEU A 548 -7.32 -0.79 27.75
N LEU A 549 -8.18 -0.13 26.99
CA LEU A 549 -7.98 1.26 26.54
C LEU A 549 -7.91 2.26 27.71
N LYS A 550 -8.74 2.06 28.74
CA LYS A 550 -8.68 2.90 29.97
C LYS A 550 -7.40 2.64 30.75
N GLU A 551 -6.96 1.40 30.83
CA GLU A 551 -5.75 1.01 31.53
C GLU A 551 -4.49 1.52 30.81
N ASN A 552 -4.45 1.42 29.48
CA ASN A 552 -3.38 2.03 28.66
C ASN A 552 -3.29 3.54 28.88
N LYS A 553 -4.42 4.24 28.82
CA LYS A 553 -4.43 5.69 29.09
C LYS A 553 -3.90 6.04 30.47
N ARG A 554 -4.26 5.24 31.50
CA ARG A 554 -3.76 5.43 32.86
C ARG A 554 -2.26 5.13 32.99
N LEU A 555 -1.75 4.19 32.22
CA LEU A 555 -0.31 3.88 32.15
C LEU A 555 0.46 4.99 31.44
N GLU A 556 -0.07 5.53 30.36
CA GLU A 556 0.50 6.69 29.66
C GLU A 556 0.57 7.93 30.56
N GLU A 557 -0.49 8.20 31.33
CA GLU A 557 -0.53 9.28 32.33
C GLU A 557 0.55 9.06 33.41
N LYS A 558 0.71 7.84 33.92
CA LYS A 558 1.77 7.51 34.89
C LYS A 558 3.17 7.62 34.29
N ILE A 559 3.38 7.21 33.06
CA ILE A 559 4.68 7.38 32.36
C ILE A 559 4.98 8.87 32.25
N GLY A 560 4.02 9.70 31.84
CA GLY A 560 4.17 11.15 31.80
C GLY A 560 4.49 11.79 33.17
N GLU A 561 3.88 11.30 34.25
CA GLU A 561 4.19 11.72 35.63
C GLU A 561 5.62 11.32 36.04
N TYR A 562 6.07 10.10 35.68
CA TYR A 562 7.45 9.65 35.90
C TYR A 562 8.46 10.46 35.11
N GLU A 563 8.21 10.72 33.84
CA GLU A 563 9.07 11.54 32.98
C GLU A 563 9.19 13.00 33.45
N ASN A 564 8.15 13.53 34.07
CA ASN A 564 8.13 14.87 34.64
C ASN A 564 8.62 14.94 36.09
N SER A 565 8.88 13.82 36.75
CA SER A 565 9.33 13.80 38.12
C SER A 565 10.74 14.39 38.27
N THR A 566 10.96 15.15 39.36
CA THR A 566 12.25 15.78 39.66
C THR A 566 13.37 14.74 39.82
N SER A 567 13.02 13.53 40.29
CA SER A 567 13.94 12.40 40.45
C SER A 567 14.42 11.87 39.08
N TRP A 568 13.56 11.80 38.10
CA TRP A 568 13.90 11.31 36.73
C TRP A 568 14.77 12.34 35.99
N ARG A 569 14.43 13.63 36.11
CA ARG A 569 15.27 14.72 35.55
C ARG A 569 16.66 14.76 36.14
N VAL A 570 16.79 14.54 37.44
CA VAL A 570 18.10 14.49 38.11
C VAL A 570 18.90 13.27 37.68
N THR A 571 18.30 12.08 37.57
CA THR A 571 18.99 10.87 37.09
C THR A 571 19.36 10.92 35.60
N ALA A 572 18.57 11.60 34.76
CA ALA A 572 18.94 11.84 33.37
C ALA A 572 20.16 12.75 33.23
N ILE A 573 20.29 13.77 34.09
CA ILE A 573 21.48 14.63 34.14
C ILE A 573 22.72 13.81 34.56
N PHE A 574 22.61 12.90 35.54
CA PHE A 574 23.73 12.04 35.98
C PHE A 574 24.07 10.94 34.97
N ARG A 575 23.16 10.45 34.15
CA ARG A 575 23.46 9.53 33.05
C ARG A 575 24.27 10.21 31.94
N ASN A 576 23.95 11.48 31.61
CA ASN A 576 24.74 12.26 30.65
C ASN A 576 26.11 12.68 31.15
N ILE A 577 26.33 12.75 32.48
CA ILE A 577 27.63 13.08 33.08
C ILE A 577 28.58 11.85 33.16
N ARG A 578 28.07 10.61 33.03
CA ARG A 578 28.91 9.38 33.01
C ARG A 578 29.39 8.99 31.61
N LEU A 579 29.12 9.78 30.61
CA LEU A 579 29.57 9.57 29.23
C LEU A 579 30.61 10.59 28.76
N PHE A 580 31.26 11.30 29.71
CA PHE A 580 32.52 12.06 29.52
C PHE A 580 33.71 11.37 30.16
#